data_fa62af394c9a2446a68d88691407913c
#
_entry.id   fa62af394c9a2446a68d88691407913c
#
_cell.length_a   1.000
_cell.length_b   1.000
_cell.length_c   1.000
_cell.angle_alpha   90.00
_cell.angle_beta   90.00
_cell.angle_gamma   90.00
#
_symmetry.space_group_name_H-M   'P 1'
#
loop_
_entity.id
_entity.type
_entity.pdbx_description
1 polymer ?
#
loop_
_entity_poly.entity_id
_entity_poly.type
_entity_poly.pdbx_seq_one_letter_code
_entity_poly.pdbx_strand_id
1 'polypeptide(L)'
;MNRKLMPFMLLLIEVIMYYFICLYFHMDLDLIIGSGILYFLFLFIYGHYSLNTCLIWDEIKALVKSSFCFYIALLVLVPKSTGYERRMHLTIMVASMFIICLLADRYIRIAFREQFARKTLVIGTGYEAARLGKISNNNRFALTQVEGYVDANWTDQLFDFKQENVIKNSFIYSYEELDEAIKTLKIEQIIVALPEASEEVIDKVMSDIYGKVESVKYLPDVNGTMTFSSEVQDFDGQLLIATANNEMSALANTMKRFVDICAGIVGCLT
;
A
#
# COMPACT_ATOMS: atom_id res chain seq x y z
N MET A 1 -1.73 -2.20 -17.68
CA MET A 1 -3.00 -1.69 -17.12
C MET A 1 -2.63 -0.64 -16.08
N ASN A 2 -3.36 0.45 -15.95
CA ASN A 2 -2.97 1.50 -15.02
C ASN A 2 -3.20 1.03 -13.57
N ARG A 3 -2.15 1.02 -12.75
CA ARG A 3 -2.18 0.61 -11.33
C ARG A 3 -3.26 1.35 -10.52
N LYS A 4 -3.56 2.59 -10.90
CA LYS A 4 -4.64 3.38 -10.27
C LYS A 4 -6.04 2.76 -10.43
N LEU A 5 -6.19 1.76 -11.30
CA LEU A 5 -7.44 1.00 -11.47
C LEU A 5 -7.63 -0.11 -10.43
N MET A 6 -6.58 -0.54 -9.74
CA MET A 6 -6.67 -1.62 -8.73
C MET A 6 -7.70 -1.32 -7.62
N PRO A 7 -7.72 -0.14 -6.97
CA PRO A 7 -8.73 0.18 -5.96
C PRO A 7 -10.16 0.10 -6.51
N PHE A 8 -10.36 0.52 -7.76
CA PHE A 8 -11.68 0.44 -8.40
C PHE A 8 -12.12 -0.99 -8.69
N MET A 9 -11.19 -1.86 -9.09
CA MET A 9 -11.47 -3.28 -9.27
C MET A 9 -11.82 -3.96 -7.95
N LEU A 10 -11.05 -3.69 -6.89
CA LEU A 10 -11.34 -4.18 -5.55
C LEU A 10 -12.74 -3.73 -5.10
N LEU A 11 -13.00 -2.43 -5.16
CA LEU A 11 -14.30 -1.86 -4.81
C LEU A 11 -15.45 -2.51 -5.58
N LEU A 12 -15.31 -2.69 -6.90
CA LEU A 12 -16.36 -3.30 -7.73
C LEU A 12 -16.67 -4.73 -7.28
N ILE A 13 -15.64 -5.54 -7.06
CA ILE A 13 -15.78 -6.93 -6.63
C ILE A 13 -16.41 -6.99 -5.24
N GLU A 14 -15.95 -6.14 -4.32
CA GLU A 14 -16.49 -6.08 -2.96
C GLU A 14 -17.95 -5.61 -2.92
N VAL A 15 -18.35 -4.65 -3.76
CA VAL A 15 -19.74 -4.23 -3.90
C VAL A 15 -20.62 -5.38 -4.36
N ILE A 16 -20.16 -6.15 -5.35
CA ILE A 16 -20.88 -7.33 -5.83
C ILE A 16 -21.00 -8.37 -4.71
N MET A 17 -19.91 -8.66 -4.02
CA MET A 17 -19.88 -9.63 -2.91
C MET A 17 -20.76 -9.19 -1.74
N TYR A 18 -20.66 -7.91 -1.35
CA TYR A 18 -21.53 -7.31 -0.34
C TYR A 18 -23.01 -7.52 -0.67
N TYR A 19 -23.40 -7.19 -1.89
CA TYR A 19 -24.79 -7.35 -2.34
C TYR A 19 -25.25 -8.80 -2.24
N PHE A 20 -24.47 -9.77 -2.73
CA PHE A 20 -24.83 -11.19 -2.65
C PHE A 20 -24.90 -11.71 -1.19
N ILE A 21 -24.02 -11.27 -0.33
CA ILE A 21 -24.05 -11.63 1.10
C ILE A 21 -25.32 -11.07 1.74
N CYS A 22 -25.66 -9.81 1.50
CA CYS A 22 -26.88 -9.20 2.04
C CYS A 22 -28.16 -9.91 1.54
N LEU A 23 -28.21 -10.30 0.27
CA LEU A 23 -29.31 -11.12 -0.27
C LEU A 23 -29.43 -12.48 0.42
N TYR A 24 -28.30 -13.15 0.63
CA TYR A 24 -28.27 -14.44 1.32
C TYR A 24 -28.84 -14.36 2.75
N PHE A 25 -28.58 -13.24 3.45
CA PHE A 25 -29.11 -12.96 4.79
C PHE A 25 -30.48 -12.31 4.78
N HIS A 26 -31.18 -12.25 3.63
CA HIS A 26 -32.54 -11.71 3.47
C HIS A 26 -32.69 -10.29 4.04
N MET A 27 -31.73 -9.40 3.76
CA MET A 27 -31.81 -8.00 4.16
C MET A 27 -32.76 -7.21 3.24
N ASP A 28 -33.47 -6.25 3.82
CA ASP A 28 -34.32 -5.32 3.08
C ASP A 28 -33.49 -4.39 2.20
N LEU A 29 -33.95 -4.05 0.99
CA LEU A 29 -33.21 -3.24 0.01
C LEU A 29 -32.74 -1.89 0.58
N ASP A 30 -33.61 -1.21 1.33
CA ASP A 30 -33.27 0.09 1.93
C ASP A 30 -32.13 -0.04 2.94
N LEU A 31 -32.12 -1.14 3.71
CA LEU A 31 -31.06 -1.42 4.67
C LEU A 31 -29.77 -1.83 3.94
N ILE A 32 -29.84 -2.55 2.83
CA ILE A 32 -28.68 -2.91 1.99
C ILE A 32 -28.00 -1.64 1.48
N ILE A 33 -28.76 -0.70 0.94
CA ILE A 33 -28.20 0.55 0.39
C ILE A 33 -27.60 1.41 1.51
N GLY A 34 -28.34 1.66 2.57
CA GLY A 34 -27.89 2.51 3.68
C GLY A 34 -26.67 1.92 4.40
N SER A 35 -26.70 0.63 4.72
CA SER A 35 -25.57 -0.03 5.37
C SER A 35 -24.39 -0.22 4.43
N GLY A 36 -24.61 -0.40 3.11
CA GLY A 36 -23.55 -0.47 2.13
C GLY A 36 -22.73 0.81 2.04
N ILE A 37 -23.40 1.96 2.00
CA ILE A 37 -22.69 3.25 2.00
C ILE A 37 -21.79 3.37 3.24
N LEU A 38 -22.27 3.00 4.41
CA LEU A 38 -21.47 3.03 5.64
C LEU A 38 -20.32 2.03 5.62
N TYR A 39 -20.54 0.82 5.12
CA TYR A 39 -19.50 -0.21 5.02
C TYR A 39 -18.33 0.25 4.15
N PHE A 40 -18.61 0.72 2.93
CA PHE A 40 -17.59 1.19 2.02
C PHE A 40 -16.92 2.49 2.49
N LEU A 41 -17.66 3.36 3.17
CA LEU A 41 -17.11 4.55 3.81
C LEU A 41 -16.06 4.18 4.87
N PHE A 42 -16.36 3.21 5.74
CA PHE A 42 -15.40 2.76 6.75
C PHE A 42 -14.18 2.08 6.12
N LEU A 43 -14.35 1.23 5.10
CA LEU A 43 -13.23 0.65 4.37
C LEU A 43 -12.33 1.72 3.78
N PHE A 44 -12.92 2.79 3.26
CA PHE A 44 -12.18 3.91 2.70
C PHE A 44 -11.44 4.73 3.78
N ILE A 45 -12.11 5.09 4.88
CA ILE A 45 -11.52 5.86 6.00
C ILE A 45 -10.32 5.13 6.60
N TYR A 46 -10.40 3.81 6.76
CA TYR A 46 -9.33 3.01 7.33
C TYR A 46 -8.25 2.59 6.30
N GLY A 47 -8.32 3.13 5.07
CA GLY A 47 -7.27 2.99 4.07
C GLY A 47 -7.18 1.61 3.42
N HIS A 48 -8.26 0.82 3.43
CA HIS A 48 -8.31 -0.49 2.81
C HIS A 48 -7.96 -0.46 1.31
N TYR A 49 -8.39 0.57 0.59
CA TYR A 49 -8.08 0.80 -0.81
C TYR A 49 -6.73 1.47 -1.07
N SER A 50 -5.88 1.62 -0.05
CA SER A 50 -4.55 2.18 -0.21
C SER A 50 -3.66 1.24 -1.00
N LEU A 51 -3.00 1.78 -2.03
CA LEU A 51 -2.02 1.05 -2.84
C LEU A 51 -0.70 0.80 -2.11
N ASN A 52 -0.53 1.38 -0.91
CA ASN A 52 0.70 1.32 -0.14
C ASN A 52 0.73 0.17 0.87
N THR A 53 -0.38 -0.52 1.09
CA THR A 53 -0.43 -1.67 2.01
C THR A 53 0.38 -2.83 1.44
N CYS A 54 1.54 -3.07 2.00
CA CYS A 54 2.43 -4.17 1.60
C CYS A 54 2.24 -5.41 2.48
N LEU A 55 1.82 -5.24 3.74
CA LEU A 55 1.75 -6.30 4.72
C LEU A 55 0.33 -6.79 4.96
N ILE A 56 0.19 -8.10 5.14
CA ILE A 56 -1.06 -8.74 5.52
C ILE A 56 -1.65 -8.13 6.80
N TRP A 57 -0.78 -7.74 7.75
CA TRP A 57 -1.20 -7.18 9.03
C TRP A 57 -1.86 -5.81 8.90
N ASP A 58 -1.43 -4.97 7.98
CA ASP A 58 -2.04 -3.65 7.76
C ASP A 58 -3.40 -3.79 7.10
N GLU A 59 -3.54 -4.72 6.18
CA GLU A 59 -4.81 -5.08 5.57
C GLU A 59 -5.80 -5.65 6.60
N ILE A 60 -5.34 -6.60 7.43
CA ILE A 60 -6.15 -7.15 8.53
C ILE A 60 -6.56 -6.04 9.50
N LYS A 61 -5.64 -5.14 9.90
CA LYS A 61 -5.96 -4.00 10.77
C LYS A 61 -7.03 -3.09 10.17
N ALA A 62 -6.91 -2.77 8.88
CA ALA A 62 -7.90 -1.94 8.18
C ALA A 62 -9.27 -2.63 8.15
N LEU A 63 -9.31 -3.91 7.76
CA LEU A 63 -10.54 -4.69 7.71
C LEU A 63 -11.19 -4.90 9.09
N VAL A 64 -10.39 -5.19 10.15
CA VAL A 64 -10.91 -5.35 11.51
C VAL A 64 -11.54 -4.05 11.99
N LYS A 65 -10.84 -2.91 11.84
CA LYS A 65 -11.37 -1.60 12.26
C LYS A 65 -12.64 -1.24 11.49
N SER A 66 -12.65 -1.44 10.18
CA SER A 66 -13.81 -1.16 9.33
C SER A 66 -15.00 -2.03 9.71
N SER A 67 -14.79 -3.35 9.84
CA SER A 67 -15.85 -4.30 10.19
C SER A 67 -16.40 -4.06 11.59
N PHE A 68 -15.55 -3.68 12.54
CA PHE A 68 -15.97 -3.36 13.90
C PHE A 68 -16.84 -2.09 13.94
N CYS A 69 -16.41 -1.01 13.29
CA CYS A 69 -17.20 0.22 13.20
C CYS A 69 -18.50 0.00 12.45
N PHE A 70 -18.46 -0.78 11.37
CA PHE A 70 -19.66 -1.16 10.62
C PHE A 70 -20.64 -1.97 11.46
N TYR A 71 -20.16 -2.94 12.23
CA TYR A 71 -21.00 -3.71 13.13
C TYR A 71 -21.71 -2.86 14.16
N ILE A 72 -20.98 -1.91 14.80
CA ILE A 72 -21.59 -0.96 15.74
C ILE A 72 -22.66 -0.12 15.03
N ALA A 73 -22.38 0.40 13.85
CA ALA A 73 -23.33 1.19 13.08
C ALA A 73 -24.59 0.39 12.72
N LEU A 74 -24.45 -0.89 12.34
CA LEU A 74 -25.58 -1.77 12.11
C LEU A 74 -26.43 -2.00 13.34
N LEU A 75 -25.82 -2.18 14.52
CA LEU A 75 -26.55 -2.34 15.78
C LEU A 75 -27.37 -1.09 16.16
N VAL A 76 -26.92 0.09 15.73
CA VAL A 76 -27.65 1.36 15.92
C VAL A 76 -28.77 1.51 14.89
N LEU A 77 -28.53 1.15 13.64
CA LEU A 77 -29.51 1.25 12.55
C LEU A 77 -30.68 0.25 12.69
N VAL A 78 -30.39 -0.93 13.22
CA VAL A 78 -31.40 -1.97 13.39
C VAL A 78 -32.23 -1.71 14.66
N PRO A 79 -33.57 -1.66 14.59
CA PRO A 79 -34.42 -1.36 15.71
C PRO A 79 -34.19 -2.26 16.93
N LYS A 80 -34.28 -1.71 18.15
CA LYS A 80 -34.06 -2.47 19.40
C LYS A 80 -35.09 -3.60 19.60
N SER A 81 -36.28 -3.50 18.98
CA SER A 81 -37.32 -4.52 18.97
C SER A 81 -36.94 -5.79 18.19
N THR A 82 -35.81 -5.77 17.48
CA THR A 82 -35.35 -6.91 16.69
C THR A 82 -34.89 -8.03 17.60
N GLY A 83 -35.44 -9.24 17.41
CA GLY A 83 -35.14 -10.41 18.22
C GLY A 83 -33.67 -10.84 18.19
N TYR A 84 -33.26 -11.68 19.13
CA TYR A 84 -31.91 -12.19 19.29
C TYR A 84 -31.38 -12.88 18.01
N GLU A 85 -32.24 -13.67 17.37
CA GLU A 85 -31.89 -14.40 16.12
C GLU A 85 -31.40 -13.45 15.02
N ARG A 86 -32.10 -12.33 14.79
CA ARG A 86 -31.71 -11.39 13.74
C ARG A 86 -30.38 -10.70 14.06
N ARG A 87 -30.09 -10.44 15.32
CA ARG A 87 -28.79 -9.90 15.73
C ARG A 87 -27.66 -10.90 15.52
N MET A 88 -27.91 -12.17 15.79
CA MET A 88 -26.97 -13.24 15.48
C MET A 88 -26.68 -13.33 13.98
N HIS A 89 -27.72 -13.25 13.13
CA HIS A 89 -27.55 -13.22 11.68
C HIS A 89 -26.69 -12.03 11.21
N LEU A 90 -26.88 -10.84 11.78
CA LEU A 90 -26.03 -9.67 11.48
C LEU A 90 -24.59 -9.88 11.89
N THR A 91 -24.33 -10.49 13.04
CA THR A 91 -22.97 -10.82 13.49
C THR A 91 -22.30 -11.78 12.54
N ILE A 92 -22.98 -12.86 12.15
CA ILE A 92 -22.46 -13.85 11.21
C ILE A 92 -22.24 -13.21 9.83
N MET A 93 -23.14 -12.34 9.39
CA MET A 93 -23.00 -11.60 8.14
C MET A 93 -21.74 -10.74 8.13
N VAL A 94 -21.50 -9.93 9.16
CA VAL A 94 -20.29 -9.10 9.24
C VAL A 94 -19.02 -9.94 9.31
N ALA A 95 -19.05 -11.04 10.06
CA ALA A 95 -17.91 -11.97 10.13
C ALA A 95 -17.65 -12.64 8.76
N SER A 96 -18.71 -13.03 8.03
CA SER A 96 -18.56 -13.60 6.69
C SER A 96 -18.03 -12.57 5.69
N MET A 97 -18.49 -11.31 5.75
CA MET A 97 -17.96 -10.21 4.94
C MET A 97 -16.46 -10.03 5.19
N PHE A 98 -16.04 -9.98 6.45
CA PHE A 98 -14.62 -9.84 6.80
C PHE A 98 -13.77 -10.94 6.17
N ILE A 99 -14.18 -12.22 6.34
CA ILE A 99 -13.42 -13.36 5.81
C ILE A 99 -13.39 -13.34 4.29
N ILE A 100 -14.53 -13.09 3.66
CA ILE A 100 -14.67 -13.12 2.20
C ILE A 100 -13.85 -11.97 1.58
N CYS A 101 -13.93 -10.75 2.14
CA CYS A 101 -13.11 -9.61 1.67
C CYS A 101 -11.61 -9.93 1.79
N LEU A 102 -11.17 -10.44 2.95
CA LEU A 102 -9.77 -10.79 3.15
C LEU A 102 -9.27 -11.82 2.12
N LEU A 103 -10.05 -12.86 1.85
CA LEU A 103 -9.70 -13.88 0.87
C LEU A 103 -9.73 -13.34 -0.56
N ALA A 104 -10.73 -12.54 -0.91
CA ALA A 104 -10.85 -11.94 -2.24
C ALA A 104 -9.69 -11.01 -2.55
N ASP A 105 -9.34 -10.13 -1.60
CA ASP A 105 -8.21 -9.21 -1.76
C ASP A 105 -6.90 -9.96 -1.97
N ARG A 106 -6.67 -11.01 -1.20
CA ARG A 106 -5.49 -11.86 -1.36
C ARG A 106 -5.46 -12.52 -2.74
N TYR A 107 -6.58 -13.08 -3.16
CA TYR A 107 -6.68 -13.72 -4.48
C TYR A 107 -6.44 -12.72 -5.61
N ILE A 108 -7.05 -11.53 -5.53
CA ILE A 108 -6.90 -10.49 -6.54
C ILE A 108 -5.45 -10.00 -6.62
N ARG A 109 -4.80 -9.76 -5.47
CA ARG A 109 -3.38 -9.34 -5.43
C ARG A 109 -2.45 -10.39 -6.05
N ILE A 110 -2.71 -11.69 -5.83
CA ILE A 110 -1.92 -12.77 -6.45
C ILE A 110 -2.18 -12.84 -7.95
N ALA A 111 -3.47 -12.84 -8.34
CA ALA A 111 -3.87 -13.04 -9.73
C ALA A 111 -3.39 -11.90 -10.65
N PHE A 112 -3.38 -10.68 -10.15
CA PHE A 112 -3.02 -9.49 -10.92
C PHE A 112 -1.67 -8.88 -10.53
N ARG A 113 -0.82 -9.63 -9.81
CA ARG A 113 0.48 -9.15 -9.36
C ARG A 113 1.31 -8.52 -10.47
N GLU A 114 1.47 -9.19 -11.60
CA GLU A 114 2.28 -8.72 -12.72
C GLU A 114 1.78 -7.39 -13.31
N GLN A 115 0.49 -7.11 -13.17
CA GLN A 115 -0.13 -5.91 -13.72
C GLN A 115 -0.09 -4.72 -12.77
N PHE A 116 -0.01 -4.97 -11.45
CA PHE A 116 -0.10 -3.95 -10.41
C PHE A 116 1.16 -3.79 -9.57
N ALA A 117 2.14 -4.70 -9.69
CA ALA A 117 3.43 -4.54 -9.02
C ALA A 117 4.16 -3.30 -9.54
N ARG A 118 4.74 -2.54 -8.61
CA ARG A 118 5.61 -1.41 -8.95
C ARG A 118 6.91 -1.93 -9.53
N LYS A 119 7.24 -1.47 -10.71
CA LYS A 119 8.55 -1.67 -11.28
C LYS A 119 9.57 -0.88 -10.48
N THR A 120 10.47 -1.60 -9.86
CA THR A 120 11.38 -1.04 -8.86
C THR A 120 12.82 -1.23 -9.31
N LEU A 121 13.61 -0.18 -9.20
CA LEU A 121 15.06 -0.21 -9.35
C LEU A 121 15.69 -0.06 -7.96
N VAL A 122 16.69 -0.87 -7.66
CA VAL A 122 17.41 -0.81 -6.39
C VAL A 122 18.77 -0.17 -6.62
N ILE A 123 19.07 0.93 -5.93
CA ILE A 123 20.39 1.55 -5.94
C ILE A 123 21.22 0.89 -4.85
N GLY A 124 22.27 0.23 -5.24
CA GLY A 124 23.16 -0.59 -4.43
C GLY A 124 23.24 -2.03 -4.93
N THR A 125 24.39 -2.66 -4.71
CA THR A 125 24.70 -4.03 -5.15
C THR A 125 25.16 -4.93 -3.99
N GLY A 126 25.12 -4.42 -2.77
CA GLY A 126 25.51 -5.13 -1.55
C GLY A 126 24.49 -6.14 -1.05
N TYR A 127 24.77 -6.69 0.11
CA TYR A 127 23.97 -7.75 0.74
C TYR A 127 22.49 -7.35 0.94
N GLU A 128 22.25 -6.13 1.40
CA GLU A 128 20.90 -5.65 1.67
C GLU A 128 20.09 -5.45 0.38
N ALA A 129 20.73 -4.97 -0.69
CA ALA A 129 20.12 -4.89 -2.02
C ALA A 129 19.73 -6.28 -2.55
N ALA A 130 20.63 -7.27 -2.41
CA ALA A 130 20.36 -8.67 -2.79
C ALA A 130 19.21 -9.27 -1.97
N ARG A 131 19.15 -8.98 -0.68
CA ARG A 131 18.07 -9.40 0.21
C ARG A 131 16.72 -8.81 -0.18
N LEU A 132 16.66 -7.51 -0.50
CA LEU A 132 15.46 -6.86 -1.03
C LEU A 132 14.94 -7.52 -2.30
N GLY A 133 15.82 -7.83 -3.25
CA GLY A 133 15.44 -8.53 -4.47
C GLY A 133 14.89 -9.92 -4.20
N LYS A 134 15.48 -10.66 -3.29
CA LYS A 134 15.00 -11.98 -2.88
C LYS A 134 13.62 -11.91 -2.21
N ILE A 135 13.40 -10.95 -1.31
CA ILE A 135 12.11 -10.72 -0.68
C ILE A 135 11.07 -10.34 -1.74
N SER A 136 11.38 -9.40 -2.62
CA SER A 136 10.49 -8.99 -3.71
C SER A 136 10.06 -10.16 -4.60
N ASN A 137 10.97 -11.05 -4.93
CA ASN A 137 10.67 -12.21 -5.79
C ASN A 137 9.89 -13.31 -5.05
N ASN A 138 10.16 -13.53 -3.77
CA ASN A 138 9.54 -14.59 -2.99
C ASN A 138 8.17 -14.18 -2.44
N ASN A 139 8.00 -12.91 -2.06
CA ASN A 139 6.75 -12.42 -1.50
C ASN A 139 5.73 -12.11 -2.62
N ARG A 140 4.83 -13.06 -2.87
CA ARG A 140 3.78 -12.92 -3.90
C ARG A 140 2.76 -11.81 -3.60
N PHE A 141 2.71 -11.33 -2.37
CA PHE A 141 1.80 -10.27 -1.95
C PHE A 141 2.43 -8.88 -2.02
N ALA A 142 3.78 -8.82 -2.09
CA ALA A 142 4.47 -7.56 -2.32
C ALA A 142 4.13 -7.06 -3.73
N LEU A 143 3.49 -5.90 -3.81
CA LEU A 143 3.22 -5.21 -5.06
C LEU A 143 4.48 -4.44 -5.52
N THR A 144 5.62 -5.11 -5.46
CA THR A 144 6.94 -4.58 -5.81
C THR A 144 7.65 -5.64 -6.65
N GLN A 145 8.19 -5.25 -7.79
CA GLN A 145 8.96 -6.11 -8.68
C GLN A 145 10.29 -5.44 -8.97
N VAL A 146 11.37 -6.05 -8.52
CA VAL A 146 12.72 -5.54 -8.79
C VAL A 146 13.12 -5.92 -10.22
N GLU A 147 13.30 -4.90 -11.08
CA GLU A 147 13.66 -5.05 -12.48
C GLU A 147 15.19 -5.03 -12.67
N GLY A 148 15.93 -4.39 -11.78
CA GLY A 148 17.37 -4.28 -11.86
C GLY A 148 17.98 -3.57 -10.66
N TYR A 149 19.30 -3.47 -10.71
CA TYR A 149 20.13 -2.85 -9.68
C TYR A 149 21.02 -1.80 -10.31
N VAL A 150 21.39 -0.80 -9.55
CA VAL A 150 22.34 0.23 -9.96
C VAL A 150 23.57 0.14 -9.08
N ASP A 151 24.71 0.01 -9.70
CA ASP A 151 25.98 0.07 -8.98
C ASP A 151 26.26 1.51 -8.57
N ALA A 152 26.36 1.73 -7.26
CA ALA A 152 26.63 3.03 -6.66
C ALA A 152 28.11 3.23 -6.34
N ASN A 153 29.01 2.49 -6.98
CA ASN A 153 30.42 2.68 -6.83
C ASN A 153 30.86 3.96 -7.56
N TRP A 154 31.25 4.98 -6.78
CA TRP A 154 31.80 6.21 -7.30
C TRP A 154 33.29 6.30 -6.95
N THR A 155 34.05 6.66 -7.96
CA THR A 155 35.46 7.03 -7.85
C THR A 155 35.62 8.50 -8.22
N ASP A 156 34.83 9.38 -7.62
CA ASP A 156 34.98 10.80 -7.86
C ASP A 156 35.83 11.44 -6.76
N GLN A 157 36.53 12.55 -7.06
CA GLN A 157 37.43 13.22 -6.12
C GLN A 157 36.77 13.69 -4.81
N LEU A 158 35.43 13.76 -4.80
CA LEU A 158 34.60 14.19 -3.67
C LEU A 158 33.95 13.04 -2.89
N PHE A 159 33.74 11.86 -3.53
CA PHE A 159 33.04 10.73 -2.91
C PHE A 159 33.76 9.43 -3.28
N ASP A 160 34.36 8.77 -2.29
CA ASP A 160 34.94 7.43 -2.44
C ASP A 160 34.04 6.44 -1.70
N PHE A 161 33.05 5.90 -2.40
CA PHE A 161 32.17 4.89 -1.89
C PHE A 161 32.29 3.64 -2.74
N LYS A 162 32.63 2.52 -2.10
CA LYS A 162 32.69 1.20 -2.74
C LYS A 162 31.84 0.20 -1.97
N GLN A 163 30.99 -0.49 -2.68
CA GLN A 163 30.17 -1.57 -2.15
C GLN A 163 30.57 -2.88 -2.81
N GLU A 164 30.66 -3.97 -2.03
CA GLU A 164 30.90 -5.30 -2.57
C GLU A 164 29.69 -5.74 -3.38
N ASN A 165 29.93 -6.17 -4.63
CA ASN A 165 28.89 -6.68 -5.49
C ASN A 165 28.54 -8.13 -5.14
N VAL A 166 27.41 -8.32 -4.46
CA VAL A 166 26.88 -9.63 -4.04
C VAL A 166 25.85 -10.17 -5.03
N ILE A 167 25.38 -9.35 -5.96
CA ILE A 167 24.29 -9.69 -6.86
C ILE A 167 24.82 -10.52 -8.04
N LYS A 168 24.22 -11.69 -8.20
CA LYS A 168 24.50 -12.60 -9.31
C LYS A 168 23.24 -12.79 -10.16
N ASN A 169 23.41 -12.86 -11.48
CA ASN A 169 22.34 -13.16 -12.45
C ASN A 169 21.19 -12.14 -12.51
N SER A 170 21.48 -10.86 -12.26
CA SER A 170 20.50 -9.77 -12.41
C SER A 170 21.07 -8.66 -13.29
N PHE A 171 20.21 -7.84 -13.86
CA PHE A 171 20.63 -6.67 -14.60
C PHE A 171 21.22 -5.62 -13.65
N ILE A 172 22.48 -5.28 -13.83
CA ILE A 172 23.19 -4.25 -13.09
C ILE A 172 23.51 -3.13 -14.06
N TYR A 173 23.06 -1.93 -13.73
CA TYR A 173 23.34 -0.70 -14.48
C TYR A 173 24.41 0.10 -13.77
N SER A 174 25.20 0.87 -14.52
CA SER A 174 26.06 1.88 -13.93
C SER A 174 25.22 3.06 -13.44
N TYR A 175 25.74 3.85 -12.50
CA TYR A 175 25.03 5.03 -12.01
C TYR A 175 24.79 6.07 -13.12
N GLU A 176 25.67 6.14 -14.11
CA GLU A 176 25.52 7.02 -15.28
C GLU A 176 24.33 6.61 -16.17
N GLU A 177 23.98 5.32 -16.19
CA GLU A 177 22.86 4.76 -16.95
C GLU A 177 21.52 4.86 -16.21
N LEU A 178 21.51 5.40 -14.98
CA LEU A 178 20.32 5.47 -14.13
C LEU A 178 19.10 6.11 -14.85
N ASP A 179 19.31 7.24 -15.51
CA ASP A 179 18.23 7.96 -16.19
C ASP A 179 17.68 7.20 -17.41
N GLU A 180 18.54 6.48 -18.11
CA GLU A 180 18.15 5.62 -19.23
C GLU A 180 17.42 4.38 -18.74
N ALA A 181 17.89 3.76 -17.67
CA ALA A 181 17.24 2.61 -17.04
C ALA A 181 15.85 2.97 -16.53
N ILE A 182 15.68 4.12 -15.86
CA ILE A 182 14.37 4.62 -15.39
C ILE A 182 13.38 4.71 -16.55
N LYS A 183 13.80 5.31 -17.67
CA LYS A 183 12.92 5.54 -18.85
C LYS A 183 12.62 4.24 -19.59
N THR A 184 13.64 3.43 -19.82
CA THR A 184 13.53 2.19 -20.64
C THR A 184 12.69 1.14 -19.92
N LEU A 185 12.91 0.94 -18.64
CA LEU A 185 12.18 -0.04 -17.82
C LEU A 185 10.86 0.50 -17.30
N LYS A 186 10.58 1.80 -17.47
CA LYS A 186 9.42 2.50 -16.92
C LYS A 186 9.32 2.30 -15.40
N ILE A 187 10.40 2.66 -14.71
CA ILE A 187 10.52 2.50 -13.26
C ILE A 187 9.57 3.48 -12.55
N GLU A 188 8.79 2.96 -11.62
CA GLU A 188 7.83 3.72 -10.81
C GLU A 188 8.36 3.96 -9.39
N GLN A 189 9.30 3.12 -8.93
CA GLN A 189 9.84 3.17 -7.59
C GLN A 189 11.35 2.95 -7.60
N ILE A 190 12.07 3.70 -6.77
CA ILE A 190 13.48 3.47 -6.47
C ILE A 190 13.63 3.13 -5.00
N ILE A 191 14.43 2.13 -4.68
CA ILE A 191 14.83 1.81 -3.32
C ILE A 191 16.33 2.02 -3.22
N VAL A 192 16.75 2.96 -2.37
CA VAL A 192 18.16 3.22 -2.07
C VAL A 192 18.59 2.27 -0.96
N ALA A 193 19.44 1.31 -1.28
CA ALA A 193 19.94 0.27 -0.38
C ALA A 193 21.45 0.42 -0.15
N LEU A 194 21.84 1.54 0.45
CA LEU A 194 23.21 1.95 0.75
C LEU A 194 23.40 2.20 2.25
N PRO A 195 23.21 1.20 3.13
CA PRO A 195 23.25 1.42 4.57
C PRO A 195 24.63 1.86 5.09
N GLU A 196 25.70 1.53 4.35
CA GLU A 196 27.07 1.85 4.73
C GLU A 196 27.55 3.20 4.17
N ALA A 197 26.71 3.87 3.36
CA ALA A 197 27.08 5.15 2.76
C ALA A 197 26.98 6.30 3.76
N SER A 198 27.84 7.31 3.60
CA SER A 198 27.74 8.54 4.39
C SER A 198 26.47 9.34 4.05
N GLU A 199 26.04 10.19 4.97
CA GLU A 199 24.88 11.07 4.75
C GLU A 199 25.03 11.91 3.48
N GLU A 200 26.24 12.38 3.17
CA GLU A 200 26.51 13.17 1.99
C GLU A 200 26.28 12.39 0.68
N VAL A 201 26.65 11.10 0.66
CA VAL A 201 26.40 10.21 -0.48
C VAL A 201 24.90 9.96 -0.64
N ILE A 202 24.21 9.73 0.46
CA ILE A 202 22.76 9.50 0.46
C ILE A 202 22.03 10.76 -0.03
N ASP A 203 22.39 11.93 0.48
CA ASP A 203 21.79 13.20 0.08
C ASP A 203 21.99 13.48 -1.41
N LYS A 204 23.19 13.18 -1.95
CA LYS A 204 23.45 13.29 -3.38
C LYS A 204 22.55 12.36 -4.19
N VAL A 205 22.50 11.07 -3.83
CA VAL A 205 21.63 10.08 -4.50
C VAL A 205 20.18 10.54 -4.47
N MET A 206 19.71 10.94 -3.27
CA MET A 206 18.33 11.38 -3.09
C MET A 206 18.01 12.63 -3.92
N SER A 207 18.93 13.59 -3.99
CA SER A 207 18.80 14.78 -4.85
C SER A 207 18.74 14.42 -6.33
N ASP A 208 19.57 13.47 -6.77
CA ASP A 208 19.65 13.05 -8.17
C ASP A 208 18.38 12.29 -8.63
N ILE A 209 17.72 11.55 -7.74
CA ILE A 209 16.52 10.76 -8.07
C ILE A 209 15.21 11.50 -7.76
N TYR A 210 15.29 12.62 -7.05
CA TYR A 210 14.10 13.38 -6.66
C TYR A 210 13.30 13.83 -7.89
N GLY A 211 11.99 13.53 -7.88
CA GLY A 211 11.08 13.89 -8.97
C GLY A 211 11.21 13.05 -10.25
N LYS A 212 12.15 12.09 -10.33
CA LYS A 212 12.28 11.21 -11.50
C LYS A 212 11.33 10.01 -11.49
N VAL A 213 10.88 9.59 -10.30
CA VAL A 213 9.98 8.46 -10.08
C VAL A 213 8.86 8.79 -9.12
N GLU A 214 7.79 8.00 -9.13
CA GLU A 214 6.61 8.24 -8.26
C GLU A 214 6.90 7.99 -6.77
N SER A 215 7.83 7.09 -6.46
CA SER A 215 8.12 6.70 -5.08
C SER A 215 9.60 6.46 -4.88
N VAL A 216 10.16 7.05 -3.85
CA VAL A 216 11.53 6.79 -3.40
C VAL A 216 11.47 6.25 -1.98
N LYS A 217 12.17 5.15 -1.74
CA LYS A 217 12.34 4.56 -0.41
C LYS A 217 13.83 4.44 -0.10
N TYR A 218 14.16 4.58 1.16
CA TYR A 218 15.52 4.43 1.65
C TYR A 218 15.58 3.32 2.70
N LEU A 219 16.59 2.47 2.62
CA LEU A 219 16.91 1.48 3.62
C LEU A 219 17.97 2.05 4.57
N PRO A 220 17.58 2.45 5.78
CA PRO A 220 18.53 3.02 6.73
C PRO A 220 19.48 1.96 7.32
N ASP A 221 20.64 2.41 7.77
CA ASP A 221 21.40 1.62 8.72
C ASP A 221 20.69 1.68 10.09
N VAL A 222 20.21 0.54 10.56
CA VAL A 222 19.42 0.43 11.82
C VAL A 222 20.29 0.74 13.05
N ASN A 223 21.60 0.83 12.90
CA ASN A 223 22.54 1.14 13.98
C ASN A 223 22.66 2.64 14.28
N GLY A 224 22.06 3.51 13.48
CA GLY A 224 22.06 4.96 13.66
C GLY A 224 20.76 5.51 14.24
N THR A 225 20.85 6.52 15.10
CA THR A 225 19.69 7.29 15.60
C THR A 225 19.11 8.13 14.47
N MET A 226 17.97 7.72 13.92
CA MET A 226 17.29 8.48 12.86
C MET A 226 16.23 9.41 13.43
N THR A 227 16.32 10.67 13.06
CA THR A 227 15.31 11.71 13.31
C THR A 227 14.73 12.17 11.96
N PHE A 228 13.84 11.37 11.36
CA PHE A 228 13.07 11.81 10.20
C PHE A 228 11.58 11.61 10.44
N SER A 229 10.79 12.61 10.09
CA SER A 229 9.32 12.53 9.99
C SER A 229 8.94 11.77 8.70
N SER A 230 9.29 10.50 8.65
CA SER A 230 9.09 9.64 7.49
C SER A 230 8.21 8.47 7.88
N GLU A 231 7.35 8.06 6.96
CA GLU A 231 6.49 6.90 7.16
C GLU A 231 7.34 5.63 7.08
N VAL A 232 7.50 4.97 8.21
CA VAL A 232 8.26 3.73 8.31
C VAL A 232 7.40 2.59 7.79
N GLN A 233 7.87 1.90 6.76
CA GLN A 233 7.21 0.73 6.19
C GLN A 233 8.06 -0.50 6.46
N ASP A 234 7.45 -1.52 7.06
CA ASP A 234 8.08 -2.84 7.18
C ASP A 234 7.89 -3.61 5.86
N PHE A 235 8.98 -4.09 5.30
CA PHE A 235 9.00 -4.91 4.11
C PHE A 235 9.58 -6.28 4.46
N ASP A 236 8.71 -7.14 5.01
CA ASP A 236 9.05 -8.53 5.40
C ASP A 236 10.31 -8.62 6.30
N GLY A 237 10.33 -7.79 7.36
CA GLY A 237 11.42 -7.70 8.32
C GLY A 237 12.56 -6.77 7.90
N GLN A 238 12.42 -5.98 6.83
CA GLN A 238 13.29 -4.84 6.52
C GLN A 238 12.52 -3.53 6.67
N LEU A 239 13.07 -2.64 7.48
CA LEU A 239 12.54 -1.29 7.66
C LEU A 239 12.91 -0.44 6.43
N LEU A 240 11.91 0.00 5.70
CA LEU A 240 12.06 0.99 4.63
C LEU A 240 11.45 2.31 5.08
N ILE A 241 12.20 3.38 4.89
CA ILE A 241 11.71 4.73 5.12
C ILE A 241 11.23 5.28 3.78
N ALA A 242 9.92 5.57 3.70
CA ALA A 242 9.38 6.29 2.56
C ALA A 242 9.68 7.76 2.76
N THR A 243 10.45 8.37 1.86
CA THR A 243 10.54 9.82 1.80
C THR A 243 9.20 10.33 1.32
N ALA A 244 8.59 11.21 2.12
CA ALA A 244 7.30 11.80 1.80
C ALA A 244 7.43 12.65 0.52
N ASN A 245 7.25 12.02 -0.63
CA ASN A 245 6.77 12.75 -1.79
C ASN A 245 5.33 13.14 -1.48
N ASN A 246 5.12 14.38 -1.16
CA ASN A 246 3.89 15.00 -0.70
C ASN A 246 2.85 15.11 -1.83
N GLU A 247 2.71 14.09 -2.63
CA GLU A 247 1.54 13.89 -3.46
C GLU A 247 0.50 13.12 -2.65
N MET A 248 -0.14 13.82 -1.72
CA MET A 248 -1.49 13.43 -1.37
C MET A 248 -2.24 13.36 -2.70
N SER A 249 -2.55 12.15 -3.15
CA SER A 249 -3.18 11.94 -4.45
C SER A 249 -4.38 12.88 -4.54
N ALA A 250 -4.60 13.50 -5.71
CA ALA A 250 -5.73 14.39 -5.94
C ALA A 250 -7.06 13.73 -5.50
N LEU A 251 -7.12 12.39 -5.55
CA LEU A 251 -8.19 11.56 -5.01
C LEU A 251 -8.35 11.68 -3.49
N ALA A 252 -7.27 11.65 -2.70
CA ALA A 252 -7.35 11.78 -1.25
C ALA A 252 -7.84 13.17 -0.84
N ASN A 253 -7.43 14.23 -1.53
CA ASN A 253 -7.92 15.60 -1.32
C ASN A 253 -9.39 15.75 -1.71
N THR A 254 -9.81 15.15 -2.83
CA THR A 254 -11.22 15.20 -3.27
C THR A 254 -12.11 14.43 -2.30
N MET A 255 -11.66 13.28 -1.82
CA MET A 255 -12.41 12.47 -0.86
C MET A 255 -12.46 13.11 0.52
N LYS A 256 -11.39 13.75 0.98
CA LYS A 256 -11.43 14.55 2.21
C LYS A 256 -12.50 15.63 2.11
N ARG A 257 -12.55 16.39 1.01
CA ARG A 257 -13.61 17.39 0.78
C ARG A 257 -15.00 16.78 0.72
N PHE A 258 -15.15 15.60 0.11
CA PHE A 258 -16.45 14.91 0.07
C PHE A 258 -16.92 14.52 1.48
N VAL A 259 -16.03 13.96 2.31
CA VAL A 259 -16.34 13.61 3.71
C VAL A 259 -16.65 14.87 4.53
N ASP A 260 -15.90 15.96 4.35
CA ASP A 260 -16.13 17.23 5.03
C ASP A 260 -17.52 17.83 4.66
N ILE A 261 -17.91 17.74 3.38
CA ILE A 261 -19.24 18.19 2.91
C ILE A 261 -20.35 17.33 3.49
N CYS A 262 -20.19 16.00 3.46
CA CYS A 262 -21.18 15.09 4.05
C CYS A 262 -21.34 15.30 5.57
N ALA A 263 -20.23 15.46 6.29
CA ALA A 263 -20.25 15.78 7.71
C ALA A 263 -20.90 17.14 8.00
N GLY A 264 -20.63 18.13 7.15
CA GLY A 264 -21.24 19.45 7.22
C GLY A 264 -22.76 19.41 7.01
N ILE A 265 -23.23 18.66 6.01
CA ILE A 265 -24.67 18.48 5.75
C ILE A 265 -25.36 17.80 6.92
N VAL A 266 -24.77 16.71 7.45
CA VAL A 266 -25.32 16.00 8.62
C VAL A 266 -25.33 16.92 9.85
N GLY A 267 -24.26 17.70 10.09
CA GLY A 267 -24.20 18.65 11.20
C GLY A 267 -25.13 19.86 11.06
N CYS A 268 -25.57 20.21 9.85
CA CYS A 268 -26.58 21.26 9.65
C CYS A 268 -28.04 20.78 9.74
N LEU A 269 -28.24 19.44 9.64
CA LEU A 269 -29.57 18.83 9.71
C LEU A 269 -29.94 18.32 11.13
N THR A 270 -28.97 18.32 12.05
CA THR A 270 -29.14 18.03 13.47
C THR A 270 -29.17 19.30 14.30
#